data_ce0df864de1aae12f50b7084570c0533
#
_entry.id   ce0df864de1aae12f50b7084570c0533
#
_cell.length_a   1.000
_cell.length_b   1.000
_cell.length_c   1.000
_cell.angle_alpha   90.00
_cell.angle_beta   90.00
_cell.angle_gamma   90.00
#
_symmetry.space_group_name_H-M   'P 1'
#
loop_
_entity.id
_entity.type
_entity.pdbx_description
1 polymer ?
#
loop_
_entity_poly.entity_id
_entity_poly.type
_entity_poly.pdbx_seq_one_letter_code
_entity_poly.pdbx_strand_id
1 'polypeptide(L)'
;DLDSDLRGSTGASGIVFDLPLSGLNSLTAAVVNFQSEGAKREKGGEVPMEHTENSLILVACSRGSADDVMATAKEHGARGGTVIKARLAGLELLEEAYDTDLKAEREIVAIVVPTDRRASIMEAVNVQHGLRSPAQSVLCSLPIDHIVRLG
;
A
#
# COMPACT_ATOMS: atom_id res chain seq x y z
N ASP A 1 -18.59 5.35 -15.19
CA ASP A 1 -18.77 4.09 -14.44
C ASP A 1 -17.64 3.12 -14.80
N LEU A 2 -16.87 2.68 -13.80
CA LEU A 2 -15.67 1.85 -13.97
C LEU A 2 -15.98 0.56 -14.76
N ASP A 3 -17.17 0.01 -14.58
CA ASP A 3 -17.63 -1.21 -15.26
C ASP A 3 -17.87 -1.00 -16.77
N SER A 4 -18.30 0.19 -17.19
CA SER A 4 -18.50 0.53 -18.60
C SER A 4 -17.19 0.84 -19.32
N ASP A 5 -16.23 1.46 -18.64
CA ASP A 5 -14.94 1.84 -19.22
C ASP A 5 -14.03 0.61 -19.44
N LEU A 6 -14.15 -0.41 -18.57
CA LEU A 6 -13.37 -1.65 -18.66
C LEU A 6 -13.91 -2.64 -19.71
N ARG A 7 -15.21 -2.58 -20.05
CA ARG A 7 -15.82 -3.46 -21.06
C ARG A 7 -15.48 -3.08 -22.51
N GLY A 8 -14.98 -1.87 -22.75
CA GLY A 8 -14.67 -1.34 -24.08
C GLY A 8 -13.26 -1.64 -24.60
N SER A 9 -12.36 -2.15 -23.80
CA SER A 9 -10.95 -2.28 -24.11
C SER A 9 -10.49 -3.73 -24.09
N THR A 10 -10.30 -4.29 -25.28
CA THR A 10 -9.39 -5.43 -25.57
C THR A 10 -9.48 -6.65 -24.64
N GLY A 11 -10.01 -7.74 -25.10
CA GLY A 11 -9.79 -9.16 -24.74
C GLY A 11 -9.09 -9.61 -23.42
N ALA A 12 -8.82 -8.68 -22.51
CA ALA A 12 -8.24 -8.97 -21.21
C ALA A 12 -9.34 -9.44 -20.25
N SER A 13 -9.15 -10.60 -19.66
CA SER A 13 -10.00 -11.09 -18.57
C SER A 13 -9.32 -10.85 -17.23
N GLY A 14 -10.05 -10.31 -16.26
CA GLY A 14 -9.51 -10.02 -14.92
C GLY A 14 -10.61 -9.65 -13.94
N ILE A 15 -10.24 -9.50 -12.69
CA ILE A 15 -11.10 -9.03 -11.61
C ILE A 15 -10.50 -7.71 -11.11
N VAL A 16 -11.32 -6.67 -11.06
CA VAL A 16 -10.95 -5.37 -10.47
C VAL A 16 -11.84 -5.15 -9.24
N PHE A 17 -11.21 -4.75 -8.16
CA PHE A 17 -11.91 -4.35 -6.94
C PHE A 17 -11.27 -3.09 -6.40
N ASP A 18 -12.06 -2.24 -5.79
CA ASP A 18 -11.61 -1.09 -5.03
C ASP A 18 -11.73 -1.36 -3.53
N LEU A 19 -10.81 -0.80 -2.77
CA LEU A 19 -10.77 -0.92 -1.33
C LEU A 19 -10.54 0.45 -0.72
N PRO A 20 -11.29 0.85 0.32
CA PRO A 20 -11.02 2.09 1.01
C PRO A 20 -9.68 1.99 1.73
N LEU A 21 -8.81 2.98 1.55
CA LEU A 21 -7.54 3.06 2.27
C LEU A 21 -7.74 3.81 3.58
N SER A 22 -7.29 3.23 4.68
CA SER A 22 -7.33 3.83 6.01
C SER A 22 -6.06 4.56 6.41
N GLY A 23 -4.99 4.44 5.62
CA GLY A 23 -3.73 5.15 5.83
C GLY A 23 -2.83 5.08 4.61
N LEU A 24 -2.16 6.19 4.33
CA LEU A 24 -1.17 6.36 3.26
C LEU A 24 0.02 7.13 3.82
N ASN A 25 1.23 6.83 3.39
CA ASN A 25 2.32 7.74 3.62
C ASN A 25 2.21 8.98 2.70
N SER A 26 2.85 10.07 3.09
CA SER A 26 2.75 11.36 2.38
C SER A 26 3.17 11.29 0.91
N LEU A 27 4.11 10.42 0.59
CA LEU A 27 4.60 10.25 -0.78
C LEU A 27 3.60 9.52 -1.66
N THR A 28 2.99 8.44 -1.17
CA THR A 28 1.92 7.75 -1.90
C THR A 28 0.72 8.68 -2.11
N ALA A 29 0.38 9.50 -1.11
CA ALA A 29 -0.66 10.50 -1.24
C ALA A 29 -0.32 11.55 -2.31
N ALA A 30 0.94 11.96 -2.43
CA ALA A 30 1.39 12.91 -3.46
C ALA A 30 1.24 12.33 -4.88
N VAL A 31 1.59 11.05 -5.10
CA VAL A 31 1.41 10.38 -6.41
C VAL A 31 -0.04 10.31 -6.80
N VAL A 32 -0.89 9.83 -5.89
CA VAL A 32 -2.32 9.70 -6.15
C VAL A 32 -2.93 11.07 -6.48
N ASN A 33 -2.53 12.12 -5.80
CA ASN A 33 -2.99 13.48 -6.08
C ASN A 33 -2.47 14.01 -7.41
N PHE A 34 -1.21 13.74 -7.78
CA PHE A 34 -0.64 14.16 -9.06
C PHE A 34 -1.37 13.50 -10.26
N GLN A 35 -1.69 12.22 -10.16
CA GLN A 35 -2.43 11.50 -11.21
C GLN A 35 -3.90 11.92 -11.28
N SER A 36 -4.48 12.44 -10.21
CA SER A 36 -5.88 12.83 -10.14
C SER A 36 -6.16 14.29 -10.56
N GLU A 37 -5.15 15.11 -10.82
CA GLU A 37 -5.36 16.49 -11.29
C GLU A 37 -6.05 16.57 -12.66
N GLY A 38 -6.07 15.49 -13.44
CA GLY A 38 -6.80 15.37 -14.70
C GLY A 38 -8.20 14.77 -14.57
N ALA A 39 -8.56 14.18 -13.46
CA ALA A 39 -9.87 13.60 -13.21
C ALA A 39 -10.67 14.52 -12.28
N LYS A 40 -11.89 14.89 -12.69
CA LYS A 40 -12.80 15.63 -11.82
C LYS A 40 -12.92 14.87 -10.49
N ARG A 41 -12.46 15.49 -9.39
CA ARG A 41 -12.74 15.04 -8.04
C ARG A 41 -14.26 14.96 -7.88
N GLU A 42 -14.84 13.78 -7.96
CA GLU A 42 -16.04 13.54 -7.19
C GLU A 42 -15.60 13.64 -5.73
N LYS A 43 -16.21 14.54 -4.99
CA LYS A 43 -16.06 14.61 -3.53
C LYS A 43 -16.51 13.26 -2.99
N GLY A 44 -15.55 12.34 -2.83
CA GLY A 44 -15.75 11.15 -2.04
C GLY A 44 -16.15 11.63 -0.66
N GLY A 45 -17.38 11.35 -0.26
CA GLY A 45 -17.81 11.61 1.11
C GLY A 45 -16.79 10.96 2.04
N GLU A 46 -16.49 11.61 3.16
CA GLU A 46 -15.77 10.98 4.26
C GLU A 46 -16.50 9.66 4.56
N VAL A 47 -15.90 8.55 4.14
CA VAL A 47 -16.36 7.24 4.61
C VAL A 47 -16.07 7.24 6.10
N PRO A 48 -17.07 7.15 6.99
CA PRO A 48 -16.82 7.05 8.41
C PRO A 48 -15.82 5.91 8.61
N MET A 49 -14.67 6.18 9.22
CA MET A 49 -13.75 5.13 9.61
C MET A 49 -14.48 4.29 10.66
N GLU A 50 -15.13 3.21 10.22
CA GLU A 50 -15.57 2.20 11.15
C GLU A 50 -14.34 1.74 11.94
N HIS A 51 -14.43 1.77 13.24
CA HIS A 51 -13.38 1.29 14.13
C HIS A 51 -13.29 -0.23 14.00
N THR A 52 -12.56 -0.69 12.99
CA THR A 52 -12.26 -2.11 12.86
C THR A 52 -11.18 -2.49 13.88
N GLU A 53 -11.31 -3.65 14.50
CA GLU A 53 -10.35 -4.14 15.49
C GLU A 53 -8.97 -4.37 14.90
N ASN A 54 -8.91 -4.71 13.61
CA ASN A 54 -7.68 -5.07 12.91
C ASN A 54 -7.52 -4.26 11.62
N SER A 55 -6.28 -4.07 11.25
CA SER A 55 -5.86 -3.41 10.00
C SER A 55 -4.86 -4.28 9.25
N LEU A 56 -4.92 -4.23 7.92
CA LEU A 56 -3.91 -4.76 7.04
C LEU A 56 -2.96 -3.64 6.63
N ILE A 57 -1.68 -3.79 6.92
CA ILE A 57 -0.62 -2.91 6.41
C ILE A 57 0.01 -3.59 5.21
N LEU A 58 0.12 -2.86 4.11
CA LEU A 58 0.85 -3.27 2.92
C LEU A 58 2.09 -2.40 2.77
N VAL A 59 3.25 -3.02 2.69
CA VAL A 59 4.53 -2.34 2.47
C VAL A 59 5.13 -2.87 1.18
N ALA A 60 5.15 -2.04 0.13
CA ALA A 60 5.85 -2.35 -1.10
C ALA A 60 7.30 -1.86 -0.99
N CYS A 61 8.27 -2.76 -0.91
CA CYS A 61 9.68 -2.45 -0.74
C CYS A 61 10.53 -3.05 -1.87
N SER A 62 11.78 -2.64 -1.98
CA SER A 62 12.75 -3.25 -2.90
C SER A 62 12.98 -4.71 -2.55
N ARG A 63 13.24 -5.53 -3.56
CA ARG A 63 13.57 -6.94 -3.37
C ARG A 63 14.73 -7.13 -2.40
N GLY A 64 14.58 -8.03 -1.44
CA GLY A 64 15.56 -8.32 -0.39
C GLY A 64 15.44 -7.45 0.86
N SER A 65 14.48 -6.50 0.89
CA SER A 65 14.27 -5.62 2.05
C SER A 65 13.13 -6.09 2.96
N ALA A 66 12.39 -7.12 2.59
CA ALA A 66 11.20 -7.57 3.33
C ALA A 66 11.53 -8.02 4.76
N ASP A 67 12.67 -8.67 4.97
CA ASP A 67 13.09 -9.14 6.30
C ASP A 67 13.42 -7.97 7.23
N ASP A 68 14.08 -6.93 6.75
CA ASP A 68 14.39 -5.72 7.53
C ASP A 68 13.12 -4.93 7.87
N VAL A 69 12.22 -4.78 6.89
CA VAL A 69 10.89 -4.19 7.10
C VAL A 69 10.12 -4.97 8.16
N MET A 70 10.15 -6.30 8.08
CA MET A 70 9.44 -7.15 9.02
C MET A 70 10.06 -7.11 10.43
N ALA A 71 11.38 -7.01 10.54
CA ALA A 71 12.08 -6.85 11.81
C ALA A 71 11.62 -5.56 12.51
N THR A 72 11.64 -4.42 11.81
CA THR A 72 11.13 -3.15 12.34
C THR A 72 9.67 -3.23 12.74
N ALA A 73 8.82 -3.85 11.93
CA ALA A 73 7.41 -4.02 12.25
C ALA A 73 7.20 -4.84 13.53
N LYS A 74 8.00 -5.90 13.75
CA LYS A 74 7.93 -6.75 14.95
C LYS A 74 8.33 -6.00 16.23
N GLU A 75 9.33 -5.14 16.16
CA GLU A 75 9.74 -4.30 17.28
C GLU A 75 8.59 -3.38 17.76
N HIS A 76 7.66 -3.04 16.86
CA HIS A 76 6.50 -2.20 17.15
C HIS A 76 5.19 -2.98 17.33
N GLY A 77 5.28 -4.31 17.47
CA GLY A 77 4.17 -5.16 17.89
C GLY A 77 3.50 -5.99 16.78
N ALA A 78 4.05 -6.02 15.56
CA ALA A 78 3.62 -6.98 14.56
C ALA A 78 4.05 -8.40 14.96
N ARG A 79 3.21 -9.40 14.71
CA ARG A 79 3.51 -10.81 15.04
C ARG A 79 4.16 -11.55 13.89
N GLY A 80 3.90 -11.12 12.67
CA GLY A 80 4.39 -11.72 11.45
C GLY A 80 3.69 -11.11 10.23
N GLY A 81 4.08 -11.54 9.05
CA GLY A 81 3.50 -11.07 7.80
C GLY A 81 3.69 -12.07 6.67
N THR A 82 3.07 -11.81 5.54
CA THR A 82 3.22 -12.57 4.30
C THR A 82 4.00 -11.74 3.30
N VAL A 83 5.04 -12.32 2.71
CA VAL A 83 5.83 -11.66 1.67
C VAL A 83 5.37 -12.16 0.30
N ILE A 84 5.02 -11.21 -0.58
CA ILE A 84 4.57 -11.47 -1.94
C ILE A 84 5.60 -10.86 -2.90
N LYS A 85 6.08 -11.64 -3.84
CA LYS A 85 6.95 -11.12 -4.91
C LYS A 85 6.11 -10.31 -5.89
N ALA A 86 6.59 -9.11 -6.21
CA ALA A 86 5.89 -8.18 -7.06
C ALA A 86 6.84 -7.49 -8.05
N ARG A 87 6.29 -6.82 -9.04
CA ARG A 87 7.03 -5.99 -9.98
C ARG A 87 6.31 -4.67 -10.17
N LEU A 88 7.05 -3.59 -10.12
CA LEU A 88 6.55 -2.26 -10.40
C LEU A 88 6.31 -2.10 -11.91
N ALA A 89 5.12 -1.67 -12.28
CA ALA A 89 4.76 -1.31 -13.65
C ALA A 89 4.64 0.22 -13.77
N GLY A 90 4.92 0.77 -14.94
CA GLY A 90 4.87 2.23 -15.16
C GLY A 90 6.02 2.98 -14.46
N LEU A 91 7.18 2.36 -14.38
CA LEU A 91 8.36 2.88 -13.68
C LEU A 91 8.73 4.29 -14.12
N GLU A 92 8.71 4.56 -15.43
CA GLU A 92 9.10 5.82 -16.05
C GLU A 92 8.31 7.01 -15.49
N LEU A 93 7.01 6.87 -15.30
CA LEU A 93 6.15 7.92 -14.74
C LEU A 93 6.44 8.18 -13.25
N LEU A 94 6.83 7.14 -12.52
CA LEU A 94 7.14 7.24 -11.10
C LEU A 94 8.53 7.84 -10.88
N GLU A 95 9.50 7.49 -11.71
CA GLU A 95 10.86 8.06 -11.66
C GLU A 95 10.83 9.56 -11.95
N GLU A 96 10.06 10.00 -12.96
CA GLU A 96 9.87 11.41 -13.26
C GLU A 96 9.19 12.16 -12.10
N ALA A 97 8.18 11.55 -11.47
CA ALA A 97 7.44 12.16 -10.37
C ALA A 97 8.26 12.29 -9.06
N TYR A 98 9.21 11.39 -8.83
CA TYR A 98 9.96 11.34 -7.57
C TYR A 98 11.43 11.72 -7.67
N ASP A 99 11.94 11.94 -8.87
CA ASP A 99 13.37 12.16 -9.11
C ASP A 99 14.24 11.10 -8.40
N THR A 100 13.82 9.84 -8.53
CA THR A 100 14.43 8.71 -7.82
C THR A 100 14.48 7.49 -8.72
N ASP A 101 15.64 6.87 -8.84
CA ASP A 101 15.85 5.60 -9.55
C ASP A 101 15.19 4.46 -8.75
N LEU A 102 14.00 4.05 -9.17
CA LEU A 102 13.22 3.01 -8.51
C LEU A 102 13.55 1.63 -9.09
N LYS A 103 13.78 0.67 -8.21
CA LYS A 103 13.97 -0.72 -8.61
C LYS A 103 12.63 -1.34 -9.03
N ALA A 104 12.62 -1.98 -10.22
CA ALA A 104 11.42 -2.63 -10.75
C ALA A 104 10.98 -3.84 -9.94
N GLU A 105 11.93 -4.63 -9.42
CA GLU A 105 11.63 -5.81 -8.61
C GLU A 105 11.29 -5.39 -7.18
N ARG A 106 10.13 -5.80 -6.72
CA ARG A 106 9.55 -5.42 -5.43
C ARG A 106 9.14 -6.65 -4.63
N GLU A 107 8.99 -6.43 -3.35
CA GLU A 107 8.31 -7.33 -2.42
C GLU A 107 7.19 -6.55 -1.72
N ILE A 108 6.06 -7.20 -1.53
CA ILE A 108 4.96 -6.64 -0.74
C ILE A 108 4.90 -7.42 0.56
N VAL A 109 5.11 -6.74 1.67
CA VAL A 109 4.93 -7.29 3.01
C VAL A 109 3.52 -6.94 3.48
N ALA A 110 2.68 -7.96 3.64
CA ALA A 110 1.31 -7.84 4.13
C ALA A 110 1.26 -8.21 5.61
N ILE A 111 0.88 -7.28 6.48
CA ILE A 111 0.94 -7.43 7.93
C ILE A 111 -0.44 -7.14 8.52
N VAL A 112 -1.04 -8.13 9.17
CA VAL A 112 -2.28 -7.95 9.94
C VAL A 112 -1.93 -7.57 11.36
N VAL A 113 -2.45 -6.43 11.82
CA VAL A 113 -2.17 -5.86 13.13
C VAL A 113 -3.44 -5.36 13.81
N PRO A 114 -3.49 -5.30 15.16
CA PRO A 114 -4.50 -4.52 15.84
C PRO A 114 -4.46 -3.06 15.38
N THR A 115 -5.61 -2.45 15.19
CA THR A 115 -5.72 -1.10 14.62
C THR A 115 -5.00 -0.03 15.46
N ASP A 116 -4.92 -0.23 16.79
CA ASP A 116 -4.18 0.65 17.71
C ASP A 116 -2.66 0.61 17.50
N ARG A 117 -2.11 -0.45 16.91
CA ARG A 117 -0.68 -0.58 16.58
C ARG A 117 -0.31 -0.08 15.18
N ARG A 118 -1.30 0.07 14.30
CA ARG A 118 -1.11 0.45 12.91
C ARG A 118 -0.23 1.69 12.71
N ALA A 119 -0.57 2.78 13.38
CA ALA A 119 0.12 4.05 13.20
C ALA A 119 1.58 3.97 13.62
N SER A 120 1.88 3.36 14.76
CA SER A 120 3.25 3.19 15.26
C SER A 120 4.11 2.34 14.32
N ILE A 121 3.56 1.24 13.80
CA ILE A 121 4.27 0.37 12.86
C ILE A 121 4.54 1.10 11.54
N MET A 122 3.52 1.76 10.98
CA MET A 122 3.66 2.50 9.71
C MET A 122 4.69 3.62 9.83
N GLU A 123 4.68 4.37 10.93
CA GLU A 123 5.65 5.44 11.17
C GLU A 123 7.08 4.89 11.28
N ALA A 124 7.31 3.85 12.07
CA ALA A 124 8.62 3.24 12.23
C ALA A 124 9.18 2.70 10.91
N VAL A 125 8.36 1.98 10.15
CA VAL A 125 8.76 1.47 8.84
C VAL A 125 9.03 2.61 7.86
N ASN A 126 8.22 3.66 7.85
CA ASN A 126 8.42 4.80 6.96
C ASN A 126 9.71 5.58 7.29
N VAL A 127 10.03 5.75 8.57
CA VAL A 127 11.25 6.45 9.00
C VAL A 127 12.51 5.65 8.62
N GLN A 128 12.52 4.34 8.85
CA GLN A 128 13.71 3.51 8.64
C GLN A 128 13.85 2.98 7.21
N HIS A 129 12.72 2.68 6.55
CA HIS A 129 12.67 1.97 5.27
C HIS A 129 11.89 2.73 4.19
N GLY A 130 11.55 3.99 4.41
CA GLY A 130 10.78 4.81 3.47
C GLY A 130 11.45 4.99 2.10
N LEU A 131 10.83 5.76 1.21
CA LEU A 131 11.22 5.86 -0.19
C LEU A 131 12.68 6.30 -0.40
N ARG A 132 13.23 7.10 0.50
CA ARG A 132 14.62 7.59 0.42
C ARG A 132 15.65 6.65 1.05
N SER A 133 15.22 5.52 1.59
CA SER A 133 16.09 4.45 2.08
C SER A 133 16.42 3.46 0.98
N PRO A 134 17.39 2.55 1.18
CA PRO A 134 17.67 1.46 0.23
C PRO A 134 16.47 0.55 -0.03
N ALA A 135 15.54 0.44 0.94
CA ALA A 135 14.32 -0.33 0.80
C ALA A 135 13.27 0.34 -0.11
N GLN A 136 13.34 1.66 -0.28
CA GLN A 136 12.42 2.43 -1.12
C GLN A 136 10.96 2.06 -0.88
N SER A 137 10.54 1.98 0.38
CA SER A 137 9.22 1.48 0.73
C SER A 137 8.11 2.50 0.54
N VAL A 138 6.99 2.00 0.06
CA VAL A 138 5.70 2.70 -0.03
C VAL A 138 4.69 1.93 0.81
N LEU A 139 3.93 2.63 1.66
CA LEU A 139 3.03 2.00 2.62
C LEU A 139 1.59 2.46 2.43
N CYS A 140 0.66 1.53 2.62
CA CYS A 140 -0.74 1.85 2.82
C CYS A 140 -1.37 0.92 3.87
N SER A 141 -2.53 1.27 4.37
CA SER A 141 -3.30 0.39 5.25
C SER A 141 -4.75 0.35 4.87
N LEU A 142 -5.38 -0.79 5.15
CA LEU A 142 -6.79 -1.07 4.89
C LEU A 142 -7.45 -1.57 6.18
N PRO A 143 -8.71 -1.21 6.44
CA PRO A 143 -9.47 -1.82 7.53
C PRO A 143 -9.76 -3.29 7.23
N ILE A 144 -9.83 -4.12 8.26
CA ILE A 144 -10.26 -5.52 8.16
C ILE A 144 -11.55 -5.69 8.95
N ASP A 145 -12.64 -6.02 8.27
CA ASP A 145 -13.94 -6.21 8.91
C ASP A 145 -14.06 -7.58 9.58
N HIS A 146 -13.51 -8.62 8.94
CA HIS A 146 -13.61 -9.98 9.44
C HIS A 146 -12.31 -10.76 9.31
N ILE A 147 -11.94 -11.48 10.36
CA ILE A 147 -10.84 -12.44 10.36
C ILE A 147 -11.39 -13.82 10.68
N VAL A 148 -11.17 -14.76 9.78
CA VAL A 148 -11.51 -16.17 9.99
C VAL A 148 -10.23 -16.96 10.18
N ARG A 149 -10.14 -17.67 11.29
CA ARG A 149 -9.07 -18.66 11.52
C ARG A 149 -9.55 -20.00 11.01
N LEU A 150 -8.80 -20.57 10.11
CA LEU A 150 -9.03 -21.93 9.62
C LEU A 150 -8.21 -22.91 10.44
N GLY A 151 -8.87 -23.89 10.96
CA GLY A 151 -8.28 -25.04 11.67
C GLY A 151 -8.09 -24.86 13.13
#